data_40fcf46bf95084b3d1bf65de0f5a4a6e
#
_entry.id   40fcf46bf95084b3d1bf65de0f5a4a6e
#
_cell.length_a   1.000
_cell.length_b   1.000
_cell.length_c   1.000
_cell.angle_alpha   90.00
_cell.angle_beta   90.00
_cell.angle_gamma   90.00
#
_symmetry.space_group_name_H-M   'P 1'
#
loop_
_entity.id
_entity.type
_entity.pdbx_description
1 polymer ?
#
loop_
_entity_poly.entity_id
_entity_poly.type
_entity_poly.pdbx_seq_one_letter_code
_entity_poly.pdbx_strand_id
1 'polypeptide(L)'
;VKVAADAVVAARAPHAFMGMTKMGQAAIFETRGNQDAHIILRGGKTPNYSTNDVDTACAVLQASGLRPQVMIDVSHANSSKQYLKQIEVAHNVAEQIAAGDDRIMGVMIESHIHAGRQDHKPGQPLAYGVSITDACIGFDQTTPLLQALAKAGQLRRLTRPKRIT
;
A
#
# COMPACT_ATOMS: atom_id res chain seq x y z
N VAL A 1 4.27 -13.16 2.27
CA VAL A 1 5.38 -12.25 1.89
C VAL A 1 6.28 -12.90 0.85
N LYS A 2 6.79 -14.14 1.05
CA LYS A 2 7.76 -14.78 0.13
C LYS A 2 7.26 -14.82 -1.32
N VAL A 3 6.04 -15.30 -1.58
CA VAL A 3 5.45 -15.35 -2.94
C VAL A 3 5.41 -13.96 -3.59
N ALA A 4 5.06 -12.92 -2.82
CA ALA A 4 5.05 -11.55 -3.30
C ALA A 4 6.48 -11.04 -3.61
N ALA A 5 7.47 -11.39 -2.79
CA ALA A 5 8.86 -11.07 -3.05
C ALA A 5 9.37 -11.73 -4.35
N ASP A 6 9.03 -13.01 -4.58
CA ASP A 6 9.38 -13.71 -5.81
C ASP A 6 8.72 -13.07 -7.04
N ALA A 7 7.46 -12.61 -6.90
CA ALA A 7 6.76 -11.88 -7.96
C ALA A 7 7.44 -10.53 -8.27
N VAL A 8 7.94 -9.81 -7.26
CA VAL A 8 8.73 -8.57 -7.45
C VAL A 8 10.05 -8.87 -8.16
N VAL A 9 10.75 -9.94 -7.78
CA VAL A 9 11.98 -10.36 -8.48
C VAL A 9 11.69 -10.63 -9.96
N ALA A 10 10.64 -11.39 -10.25
CA ALA A 10 10.22 -11.66 -11.62
C ALA A 10 9.85 -10.36 -12.38
N ALA A 11 9.06 -9.48 -11.77
CA ALA A 11 8.63 -8.23 -12.40
C ALA A 11 9.77 -7.25 -12.70
N ARG A 12 10.90 -7.35 -12.01
CA ARG A 12 12.10 -6.53 -12.24
C ARG A 12 12.92 -6.99 -13.44
N ALA A 13 12.76 -8.23 -13.86
CA ALA A 13 13.48 -8.78 -15.00
C ALA A 13 12.83 -8.36 -16.32
N PRO A 14 13.62 -8.18 -17.39
CA PRO A 14 13.07 -8.05 -18.74
C PRO A 14 12.46 -9.39 -19.19
N HIS A 15 11.38 -9.30 -19.95
CA HIS A 15 10.68 -10.47 -20.50
C HIS A 15 10.40 -10.27 -21.97
N ALA A 16 10.42 -11.37 -22.72
CA ALA A 16 9.95 -11.41 -24.11
C ALA A 16 8.78 -12.42 -24.19
N PHE A 17 7.66 -12.01 -24.80
CA PHE A 17 6.50 -12.86 -24.98
C PHE A 17 5.74 -12.51 -26.26
N MET A 18 5.02 -13.48 -26.80
CA MET A 18 4.15 -13.28 -27.93
C MET A 18 2.81 -12.69 -27.50
N GLY A 19 2.36 -11.66 -28.19
CA GLY A 19 1.10 -11.00 -27.94
C GLY A 19 0.49 -10.44 -29.22
N MET A 20 -0.58 -9.66 -29.07
CA MET A 20 -1.30 -9.05 -30.18
C MET A 20 -1.23 -7.52 -30.09
N THR A 21 -0.90 -6.86 -31.19
CA THR A 21 -0.94 -5.40 -31.27
C THR A 21 -2.39 -4.89 -31.30
N LYS A 22 -2.59 -3.59 -31.09
CA LYS A 22 -3.90 -2.94 -31.23
C LYS A 22 -4.52 -3.11 -32.63
N MET A 23 -3.70 -3.39 -33.63
CA MET A 23 -4.14 -3.64 -35.01
C MET A 23 -4.44 -5.12 -35.30
N GLY A 24 -4.43 -5.98 -34.28
CA GLY A 24 -4.71 -7.41 -34.43
C GLY A 24 -3.57 -8.25 -35.01
N GLN A 25 -2.36 -7.71 -35.06
CA GLN A 25 -1.19 -8.42 -35.59
C GLN A 25 -0.44 -9.13 -34.47
N ALA A 26 0.00 -10.37 -34.73
CA ALA A 26 0.88 -11.07 -33.82
C ALA A 26 2.26 -10.36 -33.78
N ALA A 27 2.81 -10.19 -32.58
CA ALA A 27 4.10 -9.55 -32.38
C ALA A 27 4.80 -10.13 -31.14
N ILE A 28 6.12 -10.01 -31.10
CA ILE A 28 6.89 -10.25 -29.87
C ILE A 28 7.02 -8.93 -29.13
N PHE A 29 6.58 -8.96 -27.86
CA PHE A 29 6.71 -7.84 -26.93
C PHE A 29 7.91 -8.06 -26.04
N GLU A 30 8.78 -7.07 -25.97
CA GLU A 30 9.92 -7.04 -25.06
C GLU A 30 9.66 -5.99 -23.98
N THR A 31 9.76 -6.39 -22.71
CA THR A 31 9.65 -5.49 -21.55
C THR A 31 11.03 -5.24 -20.96
N ARG A 32 11.20 -4.08 -20.32
CA ARG A 32 12.45 -3.73 -19.62
C ARG A 32 12.47 -4.18 -18.16
N GLY A 33 11.37 -4.72 -17.65
CA GLY A 33 11.12 -4.93 -16.23
C GLY A 33 10.73 -3.64 -15.50
N ASN A 34 10.27 -3.79 -14.26
CA ASN A 34 9.88 -2.69 -13.39
C ASN A 34 10.76 -2.69 -12.12
N GLN A 35 11.70 -1.74 -12.05
CA GLN A 35 12.61 -1.62 -10.91
C GLN A 35 11.94 -1.03 -9.65
N ASP A 36 10.76 -0.42 -9.81
CA ASP A 36 10.02 0.24 -8.72
C ASP A 36 8.90 -0.64 -8.13
N ALA A 37 8.80 -1.91 -8.60
CA ALA A 37 7.89 -2.86 -8.01
C ALA A 37 8.21 -3.08 -6.52
N HIS A 38 7.17 -3.11 -5.68
CA HIS A 38 7.28 -3.26 -4.23
C HIS A 38 6.16 -4.13 -3.68
N ILE A 39 6.28 -4.54 -2.42
CA ILE A 39 5.22 -5.28 -1.75
C ILE A 39 4.35 -4.39 -0.88
N ILE A 40 3.09 -4.80 -0.69
CA ILE A 40 2.13 -4.17 0.20
C ILE A 40 1.73 -5.18 1.29
N LEU A 41 1.82 -4.76 2.54
CA LEU A 41 1.30 -5.50 3.69
C LEU A 41 -0.17 -5.13 3.88
N ARG A 42 -1.09 -6.01 3.50
CA ARG A 42 -2.55 -5.79 3.58
C ARG A 42 -3.25 -6.65 4.63
N GLY A 43 -2.47 -7.35 5.44
CA GLY A 43 -2.96 -8.40 6.32
C GLY A 43 -3.29 -9.71 5.57
N GLY A 44 -3.62 -10.71 6.32
CA GLY A 44 -4.00 -12.03 5.85
C GLY A 44 -5.05 -12.64 6.79
N LYS A 45 -4.74 -13.76 7.42
CA LYS A 45 -5.55 -14.31 8.52
C LYS A 45 -5.55 -13.38 9.75
N THR A 46 -4.46 -12.65 9.93
CA THR A 46 -4.27 -11.64 10.99
C THR A 46 -3.74 -10.35 10.36
N PRO A 47 -3.90 -9.20 11.03
CA PRO A 47 -3.19 -7.97 10.67
C PRO A 47 -1.67 -8.18 10.59
N ASN A 48 -0.97 -7.40 9.75
CA ASN A 48 0.47 -7.49 9.56
C ASN A 48 1.15 -6.12 9.36
N TYR A 49 0.79 -5.16 10.19
CA TYR A 49 1.32 -3.78 10.14
C TYR A 49 2.21 -3.41 11.33
N SER A 50 2.37 -4.31 12.32
CA SER A 50 3.22 -4.03 13.48
C SER A 50 4.70 -3.93 13.08
N THR A 51 5.54 -3.33 13.95
CA THR A 51 6.98 -3.26 13.76
C THR A 51 7.59 -4.65 13.50
N ASN A 52 7.15 -5.66 14.25
CA ASN A 52 7.62 -7.04 14.06
C ASN A 52 7.22 -7.63 12.69
N ASP A 53 6.03 -7.27 12.17
CA ASP A 53 5.61 -7.68 10.84
C ASP A 53 6.46 -7.01 9.76
N VAL A 54 6.76 -5.73 9.93
CA VAL A 54 7.67 -4.98 9.05
C VAL A 54 9.07 -5.59 9.09
N ASP A 55 9.60 -5.92 10.28
CA ASP A 55 10.89 -6.60 10.45
C ASP A 55 10.93 -7.92 9.66
N THR A 56 9.92 -8.75 9.86
CA THR A 56 9.79 -10.05 9.20
C THR A 56 9.71 -9.90 7.67
N ALA A 57 8.88 -8.97 7.20
CA ALA A 57 8.72 -8.73 5.77
C ALA A 57 10.01 -8.22 5.13
N CYS A 58 10.69 -7.27 5.78
CA CYS A 58 11.94 -6.70 5.30
C CYS A 58 13.08 -7.72 5.29
N ALA A 59 13.15 -8.63 6.27
CA ALA A 59 14.12 -9.72 6.26
C ALA A 59 13.94 -10.65 5.02
N VAL A 60 12.68 -10.98 4.67
CA VAL A 60 12.38 -11.77 3.47
C VAL A 60 12.79 -11.02 2.20
N LEU A 61 12.54 -9.71 2.13
CA LEU A 61 12.95 -8.89 0.99
C LEU A 61 14.48 -8.86 0.83
N GLN A 62 15.21 -8.64 1.91
CA GLN A 62 16.67 -8.65 1.92
C GLN A 62 17.23 -10.00 1.46
N ALA A 63 16.69 -11.11 1.97
CA ALA A 63 17.08 -12.46 1.57
C ALA A 63 16.79 -12.73 0.07
N SER A 64 15.87 -11.99 -0.54
CA SER A 64 15.53 -12.05 -1.96
C SER A 64 16.29 -11.02 -2.82
N GLY A 65 17.27 -10.30 -2.27
CA GLY A 65 18.04 -9.25 -2.97
C GLY A 65 17.22 -8.01 -3.30
N LEU A 66 16.12 -7.78 -2.60
CA LEU A 66 15.24 -6.62 -2.78
C LEU A 66 15.50 -5.54 -1.74
N ARG A 67 15.10 -4.31 -2.03
CA ARG A 67 15.10 -3.23 -1.02
C ARG A 67 14.16 -3.60 0.12
N PRO A 68 14.59 -3.49 1.39
CA PRO A 68 13.75 -3.80 2.55
C PRO A 68 12.76 -2.64 2.81
N GLN A 69 11.85 -2.44 1.89
CA GLN A 69 10.85 -1.37 1.95
C GLN A 69 9.47 -1.94 1.62
N VAL A 70 8.47 -1.52 2.38
CA VAL A 70 7.09 -1.98 2.27
C VAL A 70 6.13 -0.80 2.23
N MET A 71 5.02 -0.95 1.54
CA MET A 71 3.84 -0.14 1.72
C MET A 71 2.90 -0.85 2.70
N ILE A 72 2.20 -0.11 3.55
CA ILE A 72 1.19 -0.68 4.45
C ILE A 72 -0.19 -0.24 3.99
N ASP A 73 -1.03 -1.22 3.70
CA ASP A 73 -2.45 -1.04 3.49
C ASP A 73 -3.15 -1.01 4.85
N VAL A 74 -3.68 0.12 5.25
CA VAL A 74 -4.34 0.30 6.55
C VAL A 74 -5.78 -0.22 6.56
N SER A 75 -6.32 -0.60 5.38
CA SER A 75 -7.64 -1.19 5.22
C SER A 75 -7.61 -2.72 5.29
N HIS A 76 -8.46 -3.37 4.56
CA HIS A 76 -8.57 -4.82 4.34
C HIS A 76 -8.44 -5.63 5.64
N ALA A 77 -7.55 -6.62 5.68
CA ALA A 77 -7.39 -7.45 6.87
C ALA A 77 -6.66 -6.72 8.01
N ASN A 78 -5.88 -5.69 7.73
CA ASN A 78 -5.23 -4.86 8.73
C ASN A 78 -6.25 -4.10 9.60
N SER A 79 -7.37 -3.65 9.03
CA SER A 79 -8.49 -3.06 9.75
C SER A 79 -9.58 -4.08 10.12
N SER A 80 -9.35 -5.38 9.92
CA SER A 80 -10.37 -6.43 10.06
C SER A 80 -11.63 -6.14 9.24
N LYS A 81 -11.49 -5.52 8.07
CA LYS A 81 -12.57 -5.05 7.18
C LYS A 81 -13.54 -4.04 7.82
N GLN A 82 -13.12 -3.39 8.89
CA GLN A 82 -13.87 -2.32 9.54
C GLN A 82 -13.27 -0.97 9.12
N TYR A 83 -13.94 -0.28 8.20
CA TYR A 83 -13.35 0.91 7.57
C TYR A 83 -12.93 2.02 8.55
N LEU A 84 -13.61 2.17 9.68
CA LEU A 84 -13.21 3.12 10.73
C LEU A 84 -11.91 2.74 11.45
N LYS A 85 -11.58 1.43 11.52
CA LYS A 85 -10.32 0.98 12.11
C LYS A 85 -9.08 1.35 11.27
N GLN A 86 -9.25 1.74 10.02
CA GLN A 86 -8.16 2.30 9.23
C GLN A 86 -7.49 3.48 9.95
N ILE A 87 -8.28 4.26 10.71
CA ILE A 87 -7.79 5.42 11.48
C ILE A 87 -6.78 4.97 12.54
N GLU A 88 -7.12 3.95 13.32
CA GLU A 88 -6.22 3.38 14.35
C GLU A 88 -4.94 2.81 13.73
N VAL A 89 -5.10 2.03 12.66
CA VAL A 89 -3.96 1.42 11.96
C VAL A 89 -3.05 2.51 11.38
N ALA A 90 -3.62 3.55 10.75
CA ALA A 90 -2.86 4.65 10.18
C ALA A 90 -2.09 5.44 11.26
N HIS A 91 -2.67 5.66 12.44
CA HIS A 91 -1.97 6.28 13.56
C HIS A 91 -0.81 5.43 14.06
N ASN A 92 -1.00 4.12 14.23
CA ASN A 92 0.08 3.22 14.62
C ASN A 92 1.24 3.24 13.60
N VAL A 93 0.91 3.21 12.30
CA VAL A 93 1.92 3.32 11.23
C VAL A 93 2.63 4.69 11.27
N ALA A 94 1.90 5.77 11.55
CA ALA A 94 2.49 7.10 11.70
C ALA A 94 3.46 7.16 12.90
N GLU A 95 3.14 6.51 14.01
CA GLU A 95 4.05 6.40 15.17
C GLU A 95 5.33 5.64 14.83
N GLN A 96 5.26 4.52 14.12
CA GLN A 96 6.43 3.78 13.64
C GLN A 96 7.31 4.66 12.75
N ILE A 97 6.71 5.39 11.80
CA ILE A 97 7.42 6.33 10.92
C ILE A 97 8.08 7.45 11.75
N ALA A 98 7.36 8.04 12.71
CA ALA A 98 7.87 9.11 13.57
C ALA A 98 9.02 8.63 14.46
N ALA A 99 9.00 7.38 14.91
CA ALA A 99 10.06 6.73 15.66
C ALA A 99 11.35 6.46 14.82
N GLY A 100 11.29 6.69 13.50
CA GLY A 100 12.45 6.60 12.62
C GLY A 100 12.44 5.43 11.64
N ASP A 101 11.39 4.59 11.62
CA ASP A 101 11.33 3.47 10.66
C ASP A 101 11.29 3.99 9.22
N ASP A 102 12.35 3.74 8.48
CA ASP A 102 12.51 4.19 7.10
C ASP A 102 12.16 3.13 6.05
N ARG A 103 11.78 1.96 6.51
CA ARG A 103 11.35 0.83 5.67
C ARG A 103 9.90 0.97 5.22
N ILE A 104 9.09 1.75 5.95
CA ILE A 104 7.72 2.08 5.54
C ILE A 104 7.80 3.23 4.53
N MET A 105 7.59 2.89 3.25
CA MET A 105 7.70 3.83 2.14
C MET A 105 6.41 4.60 1.84
N GLY A 106 5.26 4.05 2.27
CA GLY A 106 3.96 4.66 2.04
C GLY A 106 2.83 3.87 2.68
N VAL A 107 1.63 4.43 2.61
CA VAL A 107 0.39 3.82 3.09
C VAL A 107 -0.66 3.82 1.98
N MET A 108 -1.57 2.86 2.03
CA MET A 108 -2.80 2.84 1.23
C MET A 108 -4.00 2.98 2.18
N ILE A 109 -4.92 3.87 1.83
CA ILE A 109 -6.12 4.19 2.62
C ILE A 109 -7.33 4.11 1.70
N GLU A 110 -8.37 3.41 2.10
CA GLU A 110 -9.66 3.43 1.40
C GLU A 110 -10.48 4.62 1.87
N SER A 111 -10.58 5.64 1.00
CA SER A 111 -11.21 6.92 1.27
C SER A 111 -12.15 7.31 0.14
N HIS A 112 -13.27 7.96 0.48
CA HIS A 112 -14.18 8.54 -0.49
C HIS A 112 -14.67 9.92 -0.01
N ILE A 113 -15.52 10.60 -0.79
CA ILE A 113 -16.08 11.91 -0.40
C ILE A 113 -16.86 11.75 0.91
N HIS A 114 -17.76 10.77 0.98
CA HIS A 114 -18.52 10.44 2.18
C HIS A 114 -18.18 9.04 2.68
N ALA A 115 -18.25 8.84 3.99
CA ALA A 115 -17.92 7.58 4.64
C ALA A 115 -18.96 6.48 4.34
N GLY A 116 -18.51 5.22 4.44
CA GLY A 116 -19.33 4.04 4.28
C GLY A 116 -19.31 3.43 2.89
N ARG A 117 -20.33 2.64 2.61
CA ARG A 117 -20.60 2.02 1.30
C ARG A 117 -22.08 1.89 1.04
N GLN A 118 -22.46 1.70 -0.20
CA GLN A 118 -23.81 1.41 -0.65
C GLN A 118 -23.81 0.28 -1.68
N ASP A 119 -24.91 -0.43 -1.79
CA ASP A 119 -25.08 -1.45 -2.81
C ASP A 119 -25.70 -0.81 -4.07
N HIS A 120 -25.16 -1.15 -5.24
CA HIS A 120 -25.77 -0.79 -6.51
C HIS A 120 -26.96 -1.72 -6.79
N LYS A 121 -28.17 -1.14 -6.87
CA LYS A 121 -29.38 -1.85 -7.25
C LYS A 121 -29.96 -1.19 -8.51
N PRO A 122 -30.20 -1.95 -9.59
CA PRO A 122 -30.79 -1.40 -10.82
C PRO A 122 -32.09 -0.63 -10.52
N GLY A 123 -32.22 0.55 -11.10
CA GLY A 123 -33.40 1.41 -10.92
C GLY A 123 -33.47 2.21 -9.61
N GLN A 124 -32.48 2.08 -8.72
CA GLN A 124 -32.37 2.90 -7.51
C GLN A 124 -31.28 3.97 -7.67
N PRO A 125 -31.54 5.24 -7.31
CA PRO A 125 -30.50 6.27 -7.33
C PRO A 125 -29.43 5.97 -6.29
N LEU A 126 -28.17 6.24 -6.66
CA LEU A 126 -27.03 6.13 -5.74
C LEU A 126 -26.84 7.44 -4.97
N ALA A 127 -26.44 7.32 -3.69
CA ALA A 127 -25.99 8.47 -2.92
C ALA A 127 -24.66 8.97 -3.48
N TYR A 128 -24.60 10.26 -3.80
CA TYR A 128 -23.38 10.87 -4.32
C TYR A 128 -22.23 10.74 -3.32
N GLY A 129 -21.04 10.41 -3.83
CA GLY A 129 -19.81 10.39 -3.03
C GLY A 129 -19.69 9.24 -2.03
N VAL A 130 -20.55 8.22 -2.08
CA VAL A 130 -20.47 7.00 -1.26
C VAL A 130 -19.99 5.84 -2.12
N SER A 131 -19.03 5.06 -1.62
CA SER A 131 -18.46 3.91 -2.32
C SER A 131 -19.52 2.84 -2.68
N ILE A 132 -19.39 2.24 -3.85
CA ILE A 132 -20.18 1.08 -4.29
C ILE A 132 -19.40 -0.25 -4.23
N THR A 133 -18.19 -0.22 -3.74
CA THR A 133 -17.31 -1.38 -3.53
C THR A 133 -17.04 -1.56 -2.04
N ASP A 134 -15.82 -1.35 -1.58
CA ASP A 134 -15.50 -1.47 -0.16
C ASP A 134 -15.86 -0.20 0.62
N ALA A 135 -16.16 -0.36 1.90
CA ALA A 135 -16.51 0.77 2.75
C ALA A 135 -15.28 1.64 3.03
N CYS A 136 -15.40 2.93 2.80
CA CYS A 136 -14.34 3.93 2.91
C CYS A 136 -14.54 4.84 4.13
N ILE A 137 -13.45 5.43 4.63
CA ILE A 137 -13.56 6.63 5.49
C ILE A 137 -13.94 7.85 4.64
N GLY A 138 -14.55 8.85 5.27
CA GLY A 138 -14.87 10.12 4.60
C GLY A 138 -13.64 11.00 4.38
N PHE A 139 -13.76 11.99 3.49
CA PHE A 139 -12.67 12.92 3.20
C PHE A 139 -12.31 13.78 4.42
N ASP A 140 -13.29 14.11 5.25
CA ASP A 140 -13.14 14.79 6.54
C ASP A 140 -12.27 14.01 7.53
N GLN A 141 -12.38 12.67 7.53
CA GLN A 141 -11.56 11.76 8.33
C GLN A 141 -10.18 11.52 7.71
N THR A 142 -10.09 11.53 6.38
CA THR A 142 -8.84 11.32 5.64
C THR A 142 -7.86 12.47 5.82
N THR A 143 -8.34 13.72 5.80
CA THR A 143 -7.49 14.90 5.90
C THR A 143 -6.63 14.93 7.16
N PRO A 144 -7.17 14.70 8.38
CA PRO A 144 -6.34 14.62 9.60
C PRO A 144 -5.31 13.50 9.55
N LEU A 145 -5.63 12.34 8.95
CA LEU A 145 -4.69 11.23 8.81
C LEU A 145 -3.51 11.58 7.92
N LEU A 146 -3.76 12.26 6.78
CA LEU A 146 -2.69 12.72 5.91
C LEU A 146 -1.78 13.74 6.61
N GLN A 147 -2.36 14.62 7.44
CA GLN A 147 -1.58 15.56 8.26
C GLN A 147 -0.72 14.85 9.30
N ALA A 148 -1.26 13.82 9.99
CA ALA A 148 -0.51 13.01 10.94
C ALA A 148 0.65 12.27 10.27
N LEU A 149 0.43 11.63 9.12
CA LEU A 149 1.46 10.95 8.34
C LEU A 149 2.53 11.92 7.82
N ALA A 150 2.13 13.12 7.36
CA ALA A 150 3.07 14.15 6.94
C ALA A 150 3.96 14.61 8.09
N LYS A 151 3.39 14.84 9.28
CA LYS A 151 4.14 15.18 10.50
C LYS A 151 5.10 14.06 10.90
N ALA A 152 4.65 12.80 10.87
CA ALA A 152 5.49 11.64 11.15
C ALA A 152 6.69 11.56 10.19
N GLY A 153 6.47 11.77 8.89
CA GLY A 153 7.53 11.84 7.89
C GLY A 153 8.50 13.00 8.10
N GLN A 154 8.04 14.15 8.63
CA GLN A 154 8.91 15.26 9.03
C GLN A 154 9.79 14.88 10.23
N LEU A 155 9.22 14.29 11.28
CA LEU A 155 9.95 13.82 12.45
C LEU A 155 11.03 12.80 12.07
N ARG A 156 10.67 11.80 11.24
CA ARG A 156 11.64 10.82 10.72
C ARG A 156 12.84 11.48 10.02
N ARG A 157 12.61 12.55 9.24
CA ARG A 157 13.70 13.27 8.57
C ARG A 157 14.64 13.99 9.54
N LEU A 158 14.13 14.44 10.67
CA LEU A 158 14.94 15.09 11.70
C LEU A 158 15.81 14.10 12.49
N THR A 159 15.34 12.87 12.65
CA THR A 159 16.07 11.80 13.37
C THR A 159 17.13 11.10 12.49
N ARG A 160 17.07 11.25 11.18
CA ARG A 160 18.07 10.68 10.27
C ARG A 160 19.41 11.43 10.42
N PRO A 161 20.55 10.72 10.61
CA PRO A 161 21.85 11.36 10.46
C PRO A 161 21.94 11.98 9.06
N LYS A 162 22.38 13.24 8.98
CA LYS A 162 22.63 13.90 7.70
C LYS A 162 23.62 13.03 6.93
N ARG A 163 23.22 12.51 5.74
CA ARG A 163 24.18 11.91 4.82
C ARG A 163 25.19 13.00 4.49
N ILE A 164 26.43 12.82 4.94
CA ILE A 164 27.55 13.60 4.46
C ILE A 164 27.76 13.16 3.03
N THR A 165 27.40 14.02 2.07
CA THR A 165 27.68 13.87 0.64
C THR A 165 29.15 14.04 0.35
#